data_f95439da24b45cb3d1df293dded0cc80
#
_entry.id   f95439da24b45cb3d1df293dded0cc80
#
_cell.length_a   1.000
_cell.length_b   1.000
_cell.length_c   1.000
_cell.angle_alpha   90.00
_cell.angle_beta   90.00
_cell.angle_gamma   90.00
#
_symmetry.space_group_name_H-M   'P 1'
#
loop_
_entity.id
_entity.type
_entity.pdbx_description
1 polymer ?
#
loop_
_entity_poly.entity_id
_entity_poly.type
_entity_poly.pdbx_seq_one_letter_code
_entity_poly.pdbx_strand_id
1 'polypeptide(L)'
;MKVIYKITYPNGKIYVGKDITYIINYFGSADGKSIERDFTHEQRRDFTIRKEIIWMSENASDKEVSLKEIEYINYFKSNDPTIGYNKWPKFKD
;
A
#
# COMPACT_ATOMS: atom_id res chain seq x y z
N MET A 1 12.37 5.07 -13.03
CA MET A 1 12.22 3.88 -12.19
C MET A 1 10.77 3.75 -11.75
N LYS A 2 10.18 2.58 -11.93
CA LYS A 2 8.81 2.31 -11.48
C LYS A 2 8.88 1.26 -10.37
N VAL A 3 8.09 1.45 -9.33
CA VAL A 3 8.18 0.60 -8.14
C VAL A 3 6.81 0.16 -7.66
N ILE A 4 6.79 -0.97 -6.98
CA ILE A 4 5.69 -1.37 -6.11
C ILE A 4 6.21 -1.25 -4.69
N TYR A 5 5.44 -0.61 -3.83
CA TYR A 5 5.82 -0.40 -2.44
C TYR A 5 4.76 -0.98 -1.50
N LYS A 6 5.18 -1.23 -0.28
CA LYS A 6 4.29 -1.67 0.80
C LYS A 6 4.46 -0.73 1.97
N ILE A 7 3.35 -0.18 2.45
CA ILE A 7 3.31 0.63 3.67
C ILE A 7 2.82 -0.26 4.81
N THR A 8 3.50 -0.21 5.95
CA THR A 8 3.05 -0.89 7.16
C THR A 8 2.70 0.17 8.19
N TYR A 9 1.48 0.07 8.73
CA TYR A 9 0.95 1.00 9.73
C TYR A 9 1.19 0.47 11.15
N PRO A 10 1.08 1.34 12.18
CA PRO A 10 1.37 0.92 13.56
C PRO A 10 0.52 -0.24 14.07
N ASN A 11 -0.68 -0.44 13.52
CA ASN A 11 -1.55 -1.57 13.89
C ASN A 11 -1.21 -2.86 13.13
N GLY A 12 -0.18 -2.85 12.30
CA GLY A 12 0.22 -4.01 11.51
C GLY A 12 -0.50 -4.15 10.17
N LYS A 13 -1.53 -3.34 9.90
CA LYS A 13 -2.18 -3.37 8.59
C LYS A 13 -1.29 -2.76 7.53
N ILE A 14 -1.46 -3.20 6.30
CA ILE A 14 -0.59 -2.81 5.19
C ILE A 14 -1.38 -2.21 4.03
N TYR A 15 -0.66 -1.48 3.19
CA TYR A 15 -1.18 -0.96 1.93
C TYR A 15 -0.13 -1.18 0.85
N VAL A 16 -0.52 -1.77 -0.27
CA VAL A 16 0.35 -1.98 -1.43
C VAL A 16 -0.01 -0.96 -2.51
N GLY A 17 0.97 -0.30 -3.06
CA GLY A 17 0.74 0.70 -4.10
C GLY A 17 1.82 0.69 -5.17
N LYS A 18 1.56 1.43 -6.24
CA LYS A 18 2.53 1.64 -7.32
C LYS A 18 2.94 3.10 -7.38
N ASP A 19 4.18 3.34 -7.75
CA ASP A 19 4.70 4.68 -8.00
C ASP A 19 5.54 4.63 -9.28
N ILE A 20 5.06 5.30 -10.32
CA ILE A 20 5.75 5.34 -11.61
C ILE A 20 6.78 6.45 -11.68
N THR A 21 6.85 7.31 -10.67
CA THR A 21 7.76 8.46 -10.63
C THR A 21 8.94 8.27 -9.67
N TYR A 22 8.88 7.25 -8.83
CA TYR A 22 9.90 6.93 -7.84
C TYR A 22 10.21 8.12 -6.93
N ILE A 23 9.17 8.70 -6.36
CA ILE A 23 9.29 9.83 -5.42
C ILE A 23 9.34 9.27 -3.99
N ILE A 24 10.40 9.62 -3.25
CA ILE A 24 10.65 9.06 -1.93
C ILE A 24 9.53 9.33 -0.92
N ASN A 25 8.88 10.48 -1.03
CA ASN A 25 7.81 10.84 -0.09
C ASN A 25 6.41 10.55 -0.62
N TYR A 26 6.29 9.66 -1.61
CA TYR A 26 4.98 9.22 -2.07
C TYR A 26 4.54 8.00 -1.26
N PHE A 27 3.46 8.14 -0.50
CA PHE A 27 2.94 7.09 0.38
C PHE A 27 1.60 6.53 -0.09
N GLY A 28 1.20 6.89 -1.29
CA GLY A 28 0.01 6.34 -1.90
C GLY A 28 -1.27 7.10 -1.57
N SER A 29 -2.37 6.50 -2.00
CA SER A 29 -3.71 7.09 -1.89
C SER A 29 -4.68 6.16 -1.17
N ALA A 30 -4.21 5.48 -0.14
CA ALA A 30 -5.08 4.68 0.71
C ALA A 30 -6.21 5.55 1.28
N ASP A 31 -7.38 4.95 1.49
CA ASP A 31 -8.53 5.68 2.00
C ASP A 31 -8.25 6.20 3.40
N GLY A 32 -8.07 7.52 3.51
CA GLY A 32 -7.77 8.17 4.78
C GLY A 32 -8.83 7.93 5.84
N LYS A 33 -10.10 7.82 5.45
CA LYS A 33 -11.18 7.57 6.40
C LYS A 33 -11.08 6.21 7.06
N SER A 34 -10.69 5.19 6.30
CA SER A 34 -10.50 3.85 6.84
C SER A 34 -9.33 3.82 7.83
N ILE A 35 -8.26 4.54 7.52
CA ILE A 35 -7.10 4.64 8.40
C ILE A 35 -7.46 5.44 9.65
N GLU A 36 -8.14 6.57 9.50
CA GLU A 36 -8.53 7.41 10.62
C GLU A 36 -9.38 6.67 11.66
N ARG A 37 -10.27 5.77 11.20
CA ARG A 37 -11.10 4.99 12.12
C ARG A 37 -10.30 4.05 13.01
N ASP A 38 -9.15 3.61 12.53
CA ASP A 38 -8.35 2.60 13.22
C ASP A 38 -7.41 3.19 14.28
N PHE A 39 -7.30 4.53 14.33
CA PHE A 39 -6.34 5.19 15.22
C PHE A 39 -7.01 6.32 16.00
N THR A 40 -6.85 6.28 17.32
CA THR A 40 -7.31 7.35 18.22
C THR A 40 -6.44 8.59 18.04
N HIS A 41 -6.90 9.72 18.56
CA HIS A 41 -6.08 10.97 18.54
C HIS A 41 -4.75 10.76 19.27
N GLU A 42 -4.75 10.01 20.36
CA GLU A 42 -3.53 9.73 21.12
C GLU A 42 -2.54 8.90 20.28
N GLN A 43 -3.02 7.91 19.56
CA GLN A 43 -2.18 7.09 18.68
C GLN A 43 -1.60 7.87 17.52
N ARG A 44 -2.31 8.91 17.06
CA ARG A 44 -1.84 9.75 15.94
C ARG A 44 -0.73 10.72 16.36
N ARG A 45 -0.55 10.95 17.64
CA ARG A 45 0.48 11.89 18.13
C ARG A 45 1.90 11.37 17.93
N ASP A 46 2.05 10.06 17.86
CA ASP A 46 3.32 9.40 17.57
C ASP A 46 3.03 8.27 16.57
N PHE A 47 2.99 8.65 15.28
CA PHE A 47 2.47 7.80 14.23
C PHE A 47 3.58 7.47 13.24
N THR A 48 4.11 6.27 13.32
CA THR A 48 5.19 5.81 12.44
C THR A 48 4.64 4.86 11.39
N ILE A 49 4.93 5.15 10.14
CA ILE A 49 4.66 4.21 9.04
C ILE A 49 5.98 3.77 8.44
N ARG A 50 6.00 2.56 7.89
CA ARG A 50 7.18 2.01 7.22
C ARG A 50 6.87 1.79 5.76
N LYS A 51 7.73 2.31 4.88
CA LYS A 51 7.63 2.10 3.44
C LYS A 51 8.74 1.18 2.98
N GLU A 52 8.38 0.12 2.27
CA GLU A 52 9.34 -0.81 1.65
C GLU A 52 9.11 -0.82 0.15
N ILE A 53 10.20 -0.81 -0.62
CA ILE A 53 10.11 -1.07 -2.06
C ILE A 53 10.22 -2.59 -2.22
N ILE A 54 9.17 -3.20 -2.74
CA ILE A 54 9.10 -4.66 -2.87
C ILE A 54 9.31 -5.14 -4.31
N TRP A 55 9.29 -4.23 -5.26
CA TRP A 55 9.59 -4.52 -6.66
C TRP A 55 9.96 -3.22 -7.37
N MET A 56 10.91 -3.29 -8.31
CA MET A 56 11.28 -2.11 -9.09
C MET A 56 11.74 -2.52 -10.50
N SER A 57 11.50 -1.63 -11.46
CA SER A 57 11.92 -1.82 -12.84
C SER A 57 12.16 -0.48 -13.53
N GLU A 58 13.20 -0.44 -14.36
CA GLU A 58 13.48 0.74 -15.19
C GLU A 58 12.68 0.70 -16.49
N ASN A 59 12.31 -0.50 -16.97
CA ASN A 59 11.81 -0.70 -18.32
C ASN A 59 10.35 -1.18 -18.40
N ALA A 60 9.72 -1.49 -17.29
CA ALA A 60 8.35 -2.00 -17.28
C ALA A 60 7.38 -0.95 -17.82
N SER A 61 6.39 -1.40 -18.59
CA SER A 61 5.28 -0.54 -19.00
C SER A 61 4.35 -0.26 -17.84
N ASP A 62 3.53 0.78 -17.95
CA ASP A 62 2.53 1.09 -16.92
C ASP A 62 1.58 -0.08 -16.70
N LYS A 63 1.23 -0.82 -17.77
CA LYS A 63 0.40 -2.00 -17.69
C LYS A 63 1.07 -3.10 -16.86
N GLU A 64 2.35 -3.34 -17.08
CA GLU A 64 3.11 -4.34 -16.32
C GLU A 64 3.16 -3.98 -14.84
N VAL A 65 3.39 -2.71 -14.53
CA VAL A 65 3.41 -2.21 -13.16
C VAL A 65 2.04 -2.42 -12.49
N SER A 66 0.96 -2.11 -13.21
CA SER A 66 -0.40 -2.31 -12.69
C SER A 66 -0.70 -3.78 -12.41
N LEU A 67 -0.24 -4.69 -13.27
CA LEU A 67 -0.39 -6.13 -13.06
C LEU A 67 0.43 -6.60 -11.86
N LYS A 68 1.64 -6.07 -11.68
CA LYS A 68 2.47 -6.38 -10.52
C LYS A 68 1.83 -5.89 -9.22
N GLU A 69 1.24 -4.71 -9.24
CA GLU A 69 0.51 -4.20 -8.07
C GLU A 69 -0.60 -5.17 -7.65
N ILE A 70 -1.41 -5.60 -8.60
CA ILE A 70 -2.50 -6.56 -8.33
C ILE A 70 -1.94 -7.88 -7.81
N GLU A 71 -0.85 -8.36 -8.40
CA GLU A 71 -0.17 -9.60 -7.97
C GLU A 71 0.23 -9.51 -6.50
N TYR A 72 0.86 -8.40 -6.09
CA TYR A 72 1.30 -8.22 -4.71
C TYR A 72 0.15 -7.98 -3.74
N ILE A 73 -0.90 -7.26 -4.17
CA ILE A 73 -2.10 -7.10 -3.36
C ILE A 73 -2.70 -8.47 -3.03
N ASN A 74 -2.79 -9.35 -4.02
CA ASN A 74 -3.31 -10.70 -3.83
C ASN A 74 -2.37 -11.57 -2.99
N TYR A 75 -1.07 -11.43 -3.20
CA TYR A 75 -0.08 -12.18 -2.43
C TYR A 75 -0.12 -11.85 -0.94
N PHE A 76 -0.15 -10.56 -0.60
CA PHE A 76 -0.19 -10.11 0.80
C PHE A 76 -1.60 -10.09 1.37
N LYS A 77 -2.62 -10.22 0.53
CA LYS A 77 -4.03 -10.10 0.91
C LYS A 77 -4.34 -8.73 1.54
N SER A 78 -3.67 -7.69 1.05
CA SER A 78 -3.83 -6.35 1.59
C SER A 78 -5.21 -5.74 1.28
N ASN A 79 -5.98 -6.38 0.41
CA ASN A 79 -7.37 -6.02 0.13
C ASN A 79 -8.37 -6.72 1.06
N ASP A 80 -7.91 -7.62 1.93
CA ASP A 80 -8.70 -8.13 3.04
C ASP A 80 -8.75 -7.05 4.13
N PRO A 81 -9.94 -6.56 4.52
CA PRO A 81 -10.04 -5.47 5.50
C PRO A 81 -9.42 -5.76 6.86
N THR A 82 -9.22 -7.04 7.20
CA THR A 82 -8.56 -7.42 8.46
C THR A 82 -7.04 -7.35 8.35
N ILE A 83 -6.50 -7.27 7.13
CA ILE A 83 -5.06 -7.32 6.85
C ILE A 83 -4.54 -5.98 6.33
N GLY A 84 -5.33 -5.29 5.50
CA GLY A 84 -4.83 -4.09 4.85
C GLY A 84 -5.89 -3.10 4.42
N TYR A 85 -5.43 -2.04 3.76
CA TYR A 85 -6.27 -0.91 3.35
C TYR A 85 -6.50 -0.83 1.85
N ASN A 86 -6.07 -1.82 1.07
CA ASN A 86 -6.38 -1.85 -0.34
C ASN A 86 -7.85 -2.19 -0.55
N LYS A 87 -8.54 -1.43 -1.38
CA LYS A 87 -9.94 -1.68 -1.71
C LYS A 87 -10.12 -2.41 -3.02
N TRP A 88 -9.07 -2.44 -3.83
CA TRP A 88 -9.11 -3.02 -5.15
C TRP A 88 -7.84 -3.85 -5.39
N PRO A 89 -7.91 -5.00 -6.03
CA PRO A 89 -9.14 -5.67 -6.44
C PRO A 89 -9.97 -6.10 -5.24
N LYS A 90 -11.28 -6.29 -5.46
CA LYS A 90 -12.19 -6.64 -4.37
C LYS A 90 -11.79 -7.99 -3.77
N PHE A 91 -11.73 -8.05 -2.45
CA PHE A 91 -11.33 -9.26 -1.75
C PHE A 91 -12.41 -10.34 -1.88
N LYS A 92 -11.96 -11.57 -2.16
CA LYS A 92 -12.82 -12.76 -2.23
C LYS A 92 -12.31 -13.79 -1.23
N ASP A 93 -13.20 -14.25 -0.39
CA ASP A 93 -12.88 -15.30 0.56
C ASP A 93 -12.58 -16.65 -0.14
#